data_ae559d52ef7aa32d4ced499ef2fad009
#
_entry.id   ae559d52ef7aa32d4ced499ef2fad009
#
_cell.length_a   1.000
_cell.length_b   1.000
_cell.length_c   1.000
_cell.angle_alpha   90.00
_cell.angle_beta   90.00
_cell.angle_gamma   90.00
#
_symmetry.space_group_name_H-M   'P 1'
#
loop_
_entity.id
_entity.type
_entity.pdbx_description
1 polymer ?
#
loop_
_entity_poly.entity_id
_entity_poly.type
_entity_poly.pdbx_seq_one_letter_code
_entity_poly.pdbx_strand_id
1 'polypeptide(L)'
;MNQWDDTIVALSTPAGVGALGVVRLSGPEAIAIAGKLFSKPLGELPGRSLVYGHLMKGEQILDDVLLSLFRGPRSYTKEDTVEISCHGSSYILQEVIQLLQQAGARLALPGEFTQRAYLNGSMDLAQAEAVADLIASTSAGAHQLAMNQMRGGVSDELKKLRTQLLDFTSLIELELDFGEEDVEFADRTQLSALISEMQQKLGSLIDSFTLGNAIKREVKSSNCVRS
;
A
#
# COMPACT_ATOMS: atom_id res chain seq x y z
N MET A 1 -1.05 21.07 0.97
CA MET A 1 0.40 20.92 0.83
C MET A 1 0.67 19.43 0.84
N ASN A 2 1.19 18.86 -0.23
CA ASN A 2 1.62 17.46 -0.22
C ASN A 2 2.74 17.36 0.83
N GLN A 3 2.61 16.41 1.74
CA GLN A 3 3.57 16.19 2.84
C GLN A 3 4.94 15.71 2.32
N TRP A 4 5.02 15.38 1.03
CA TRP A 4 6.19 14.80 0.38
C TRP A 4 6.47 15.53 -0.94
N ASP A 5 7.39 16.49 -0.88
CA ASP A 5 7.88 17.20 -2.08
C ASP A 5 9.11 16.49 -2.71
N ASP A 6 9.52 15.34 -2.15
CA ASP A 6 10.68 14.59 -2.58
C ASP A 6 10.32 13.31 -3.34
N THR A 7 11.24 12.87 -4.20
CA THR A 7 11.14 11.60 -4.91
C THR A 7 12.03 10.57 -4.23
N ILE A 8 11.44 9.41 -3.91
CA ILE A 8 12.11 8.31 -3.25
C ILE A 8 12.47 7.18 -4.21
N VAL A 9 13.54 6.46 -3.88
CA VAL A 9 14.02 5.29 -4.63
C VAL A 9 14.35 4.15 -3.68
N ALA A 10 14.00 2.91 -4.05
CA ALA A 10 14.50 1.71 -3.38
C ALA A 10 14.48 0.48 -4.31
N LEU A 11 15.25 -0.53 -3.92
CA LEU A 11 15.12 -1.88 -4.46
C LEU A 11 13.81 -2.49 -3.97
N SER A 12 12.96 -2.92 -4.90
CA SER A 12 11.64 -3.52 -4.60
C SER A 12 11.65 -5.05 -4.61
N THR A 13 12.72 -5.67 -5.12
CA THR A 13 12.97 -7.11 -5.04
C THR A 13 13.86 -7.45 -3.84
N PRO A 14 13.84 -8.68 -3.32
CA PRO A 14 14.75 -9.08 -2.25
C PRO A 14 16.20 -8.84 -2.64
N ALA A 15 17.03 -8.49 -1.64
CA ALA A 15 18.47 -8.34 -1.83
C ALA A 15 19.11 -9.71 -2.14
N GLY A 16 20.11 -9.71 -3.03
CA GLY A 16 20.83 -10.91 -3.45
C GLY A 16 21.02 -10.99 -4.96
N VAL A 17 21.64 -12.08 -5.40
CA VAL A 17 21.87 -12.33 -6.83
C VAL A 17 20.65 -13.04 -7.41
N GLY A 18 20.07 -12.49 -8.48
CA GLY A 18 18.94 -13.04 -9.19
C GLY A 18 19.02 -12.74 -10.69
N ALA A 19 18.12 -13.30 -11.46
CA ALA A 19 18.05 -12.97 -12.90
C ALA A 19 17.61 -11.53 -13.13
N LEU A 20 16.66 -11.05 -12.32
CA LEU A 20 16.10 -9.70 -12.41
C LEU A 20 16.08 -9.02 -11.05
N GLY A 21 16.23 -7.70 -11.06
CA GLY A 21 15.99 -6.81 -9.94
C GLY A 21 15.11 -5.65 -10.37
N VAL A 22 14.25 -5.18 -9.48
CA VAL A 22 13.35 -4.05 -9.75
C VAL A 22 13.67 -2.91 -8.79
N VAL A 23 14.08 -1.77 -9.34
CA VAL A 23 14.26 -0.52 -8.60
C VAL A 23 13.05 0.36 -8.85
N ARG A 24 12.42 0.85 -7.77
CA ARG A 24 11.22 1.70 -7.85
C ARG A 24 11.52 3.12 -7.39
N LEU A 25 11.02 4.09 -8.16
CA LEU A 25 10.94 5.50 -7.80
C LEU A 25 9.48 5.88 -7.57
N SER A 26 9.22 6.80 -6.63
CA SER A 26 7.90 7.41 -6.44
C SER A 26 8.07 8.86 -6.00
N GLY A 27 7.28 9.75 -6.57
CA GLY A 27 7.28 11.18 -6.22
C GLY A 27 7.15 12.08 -7.45
N PRO A 28 7.11 13.42 -7.24
CA PRO A 28 6.83 14.38 -8.30
C PRO A 28 7.87 14.38 -9.43
N GLU A 29 9.13 14.08 -9.13
CA GLU A 29 10.23 14.07 -10.11
C GLU A 29 10.61 12.66 -10.61
N ALA A 30 9.84 11.62 -10.30
CA ALA A 30 10.20 10.23 -10.60
C ALA A 30 10.47 10.01 -12.10
N ILE A 31 9.62 10.57 -12.97
CA ILE A 31 9.73 10.44 -14.43
C ILE A 31 10.92 11.27 -14.95
N ALA A 32 11.10 12.48 -14.44
CA ALA A 32 12.19 13.36 -14.85
C ALA A 32 13.56 12.79 -14.43
N ILE A 33 13.67 12.26 -13.20
CA ILE A 33 14.88 11.62 -12.70
C ILE A 33 15.24 10.38 -13.51
N ALA A 34 14.28 9.48 -13.75
CA ALA A 34 14.49 8.28 -14.55
C ALA A 34 14.87 8.64 -16.00
N GLY A 35 14.23 9.69 -16.56
CA GLY A 35 14.49 10.16 -17.92
C GLY A 35 15.90 10.70 -18.15
N LYS A 36 16.59 11.20 -17.11
CA LYS A 36 17.99 11.63 -17.19
C LYS A 36 18.96 10.48 -17.47
N LEU A 37 18.58 9.26 -17.07
CA LEU A 37 19.42 8.08 -17.14
C LEU A 37 18.98 7.09 -18.23
N PHE A 38 17.82 7.28 -18.81
CA PHE A 38 17.25 6.35 -19.78
C PHE A 38 17.50 6.80 -21.21
N SER A 39 17.80 5.87 -22.11
CA SER A 39 18.19 6.15 -23.51
C SER A 39 17.08 6.70 -24.40
N LYS A 40 15.83 6.74 -23.92
CA LYS A 40 14.67 7.24 -24.67
C LYS A 40 13.89 8.28 -23.86
N PRO A 41 13.22 9.24 -24.50
CA PRO A 41 12.41 10.23 -23.80
C PRO A 41 11.21 9.58 -23.12
N LEU A 42 10.94 9.96 -21.87
CA LEU A 42 9.83 9.43 -21.05
C LEU A 42 8.67 10.41 -20.92
N GLY A 43 8.92 11.71 -21.16
CA GLY A 43 7.98 12.78 -20.84
C GLY A 43 6.64 12.71 -21.57
N GLU A 44 6.64 12.22 -22.81
CA GLU A 44 5.43 12.16 -23.67
C GLU A 44 4.70 10.81 -23.62
N LEU A 45 5.22 9.84 -22.85
CA LEU A 45 4.63 8.52 -22.77
C LEU A 45 3.29 8.54 -22.02
N PRO A 46 2.30 7.71 -22.42
CA PRO A 46 1.04 7.54 -21.70
C PRO A 46 1.25 7.12 -20.25
N GLY A 47 0.27 7.38 -19.40
CA GLY A 47 0.32 7.16 -17.95
C GLY A 47 0.45 5.70 -17.49
N ARG A 48 0.46 4.75 -18.39
CA ARG A 48 0.81 3.33 -18.16
C ARG A 48 1.56 2.84 -19.39
N SER A 49 2.86 2.88 -19.32
CA SER A 49 3.74 2.50 -20.43
C SER A 49 4.81 1.54 -19.97
N LEU A 50 5.18 0.64 -20.87
CA LEU A 50 6.28 -0.28 -20.73
C LEU A 50 7.25 -0.03 -21.87
N VAL A 51 8.51 0.29 -21.57
CA VAL A 51 9.49 0.69 -22.57
C VAL A 51 10.79 -0.06 -22.35
N TYR A 52 11.25 -0.77 -23.36
CA TYR A 52 12.60 -1.34 -23.41
C TYR A 52 13.61 -0.28 -23.85
N GLY A 53 14.76 -0.24 -23.19
CA GLY A 53 15.87 0.66 -23.52
C GLY A 53 17.11 0.40 -22.67
N HIS A 54 18.02 1.35 -22.69
CA HIS A 54 19.29 1.25 -21.98
C HIS A 54 19.31 2.24 -20.81
N LEU A 55 19.84 1.80 -19.69
CA LEU A 55 20.19 2.69 -18.58
C LEU A 55 21.63 3.15 -18.77
N MET A 56 21.84 4.46 -18.73
CA MET A 56 23.09 5.10 -19.08
C MET A 56 23.88 5.54 -17.84
N LYS A 57 25.20 5.31 -17.84
CA LYS A 57 26.15 5.91 -16.89
C LYS A 57 27.09 6.81 -17.68
N GLY A 58 26.75 8.08 -17.78
CA GLY A 58 27.39 8.99 -18.74
C GLY A 58 27.13 8.54 -20.18
N GLU A 59 28.17 8.28 -20.94
CA GLU A 59 28.09 7.78 -22.33
C GLU A 59 28.05 6.25 -22.43
N GLN A 60 28.22 5.53 -21.32
CA GLN A 60 28.27 4.07 -21.32
C GLN A 60 26.90 3.48 -20.97
N ILE A 61 26.56 2.38 -21.62
CA ILE A 61 25.40 1.57 -21.26
C ILE A 61 25.77 0.80 -19.97
N LEU A 62 24.99 1.02 -18.89
CA LEU A 62 25.12 0.27 -17.67
C LEU A 62 24.39 -1.07 -17.77
N ASP A 63 23.17 -1.06 -18.28
CA ASP A 63 22.34 -2.27 -18.43
C ASP A 63 21.22 -2.07 -19.44
N ASP A 64 20.72 -3.18 -19.98
CA ASP A 64 19.50 -3.26 -20.78
C ASP A 64 18.30 -3.45 -19.84
N VAL A 65 17.37 -2.51 -19.86
CA VAL A 65 16.30 -2.47 -18.87
C VAL A 65 14.91 -2.36 -19.50
N LEU A 66 13.94 -2.84 -18.76
CA LEU A 66 12.53 -2.63 -19.02
C LEU A 66 12.00 -1.63 -18.01
N LEU A 67 11.51 -0.49 -18.48
CA LEU A 67 11.00 0.59 -17.65
C LEU A 67 9.47 0.60 -17.70
N SER A 68 8.83 0.48 -16.53
CA SER A 68 7.38 0.63 -16.35
C SER A 68 7.11 2.02 -15.77
N LEU A 69 6.24 2.78 -16.44
CA LEU A 69 5.88 4.14 -16.05
C LEU A 69 4.41 4.19 -15.64
N PHE A 70 4.13 4.78 -14.49
CA PHE A 70 2.79 4.99 -13.96
C PHE A 70 2.64 6.45 -13.54
N ARG A 71 1.70 7.19 -14.19
CA ARG A 71 1.40 8.56 -13.78
C ARG A 71 0.33 8.56 -12.68
N GLY A 72 0.54 9.40 -11.69
CA GLY A 72 -0.45 9.68 -10.68
C GLY A 72 -1.81 10.14 -11.28
N PRO A 73 -2.94 9.83 -10.65
CA PRO A 73 -3.11 9.02 -9.43
C PRO A 73 -3.18 7.50 -9.68
N ARG A 74 -2.91 7.01 -10.89
CA ARG A 74 -3.06 5.58 -11.28
C ARG A 74 -1.78 4.80 -11.05
N SER A 75 -1.20 4.91 -9.86
CA SER A 75 0.00 4.21 -9.40
C SER A 75 -0.23 3.62 -8.01
N TYR A 76 0.73 2.89 -7.46
CA TYR A 76 0.67 2.32 -6.12
C TYR A 76 0.55 3.38 -5.04
N THR A 77 1.36 4.44 -5.12
CA THR A 77 1.41 5.54 -4.15
C THR A 77 0.48 6.70 -4.51
N LYS A 78 -0.23 6.64 -5.63
CA LYS A 78 -0.93 7.76 -6.30
C LYS A 78 0.00 8.90 -6.76
N GLU A 79 1.30 8.77 -6.60
CA GLU A 79 2.31 9.65 -7.17
C GLU A 79 2.77 9.14 -8.54
N ASP A 80 3.54 9.95 -9.28
CA ASP A 80 4.26 9.43 -10.44
C ASP A 80 5.25 8.36 -9.98
N THR A 81 5.20 7.20 -10.61
CA THR A 81 5.99 6.03 -10.23
C THR A 81 6.70 5.46 -11.47
N VAL A 82 7.96 5.13 -11.29
CA VAL A 82 8.76 4.43 -12.31
C VAL A 82 9.36 3.17 -11.70
N GLU A 83 9.20 2.04 -12.38
CA GLU A 83 9.87 0.78 -12.03
C GLU A 83 10.87 0.42 -13.12
N ILE A 84 12.11 0.22 -12.73
CA ILE A 84 13.21 -0.16 -13.61
C ILE A 84 13.55 -1.61 -13.33
N SER A 85 13.19 -2.49 -14.25
CA SER A 85 13.58 -3.89 -14.23
C SER A 85 14.92 -4.06 -14.95
N CYS A 86 15.95 -4.41 -14.21
CA CYS A 86 17.31 -4.60 -14.67
C CYS A 86 17.83 -6.00 -14.31
N HIS A 87 19.04 -6.37 -14.76
CA HIS A 87 19.65 -7.62 -14.31
C HIS A 87 19.92 -7.58 -12.81
N GLY A 88 19.63 -8.71 -12.13
CA GLY A 88 19.70 -8.83 -10.67
C GLY A 88 21.12 -9.01 -10.12
N SER A 89 22.12 -8.37 -10.71
CA SER A 89 23.48 -8.27 -10.21
C SER A 89 23.55 -7.24 -9.08
N SER A 90 24.14 -7.60 -7.95
CA SER A 90 24.33 -6.66 -6.83
C SER A 90 25.07 -5.37 -7.26
N TYR A 91 26.03 -5.51 -8.17
CA TYR A 91 26.74 -4.36 -8.74
C TYR A 91 25.80 -3.44 -9.53
N ILE A 92 25.02 -4.00 -10.46
CA ILE A 92 24.09 -3.22 -11.30
C ILE A 92 23.06 -2.51 -10.41
N LEU A 93 22.46 -3.23 -9.47
CA LEU A 93 21.43 -2.67 -8.58
C LEU A 93 21.94 -1.52 -7.72
N GLN A 94 23.18 -1.62 -7.20
CA GLN A 94 23.83 -0.56 -6.44
C GLN A 94 24.11 0.66 -7.31
N GLU A 95 24.66 0.46 -8.52
CA GLU A 95 24.95 1.54 -9.46
C GLU A 95 23.65 2.26 -9.88
N VAL A 96 22.58 1.50 -10.19
CA VAL A 96 21.28 2.10 -10.55
C VAL A 96 20.76 3.00 -9.44
N ILE A 97 20.77 2.52 -8.19
CA ILE A 97 20.31 3.31 -7.04
C ILE A 97 21.17 4.55 -6.85
N GLN A 98 22.51 4.44 -6.95
CA GLN A 98 23.42 5.58 -6.82
C GLN A 98 23.20 6.63 -7.90
N LEU A 99 23.04 6.21 -9.15
CA LEU A 99 22.77 7.13 -10.26
C LEU A 99 21.45 7.87 -10.08
N LEU A 100 20.40 7.17 -9.62
CA LEU A 100 19.11 7.79 -9.35
C LEU A 100 19.18 8.78 -8.17
N GLN A 101 19.98 8.47 -7.14
CA GLN A 101 20.23 9.42 -6.03
C GLN A 101 21.01 10.65 -6.50
N GLN A 102 22.04 10.48 -7.33
CA GLN A 102 22.79 11.59 -7.91
C GLN A 102 21.91 12.45 -8.84
N ALA A 103 20.90 11.83 -9.47
CA ALA A 103 19.94 12.54 -10.32
C ALA A 103 18.86 13.29 -9.52
N GLY A 104 18.78 13.09 -8.18
CA GLY A 104 17.91 13.85 -7.29
C GLY A 104 16.92 13.01 -6.46
N ALA A 105 16.93 11.69 -6.56
CA ALA A 105 16.09 10.84 -5.69
C ALA A 105 16.73 10.66 -4.31
N ARG A 106 15.90 10.54 -3.27
CA ARG A 106 16.31 10.14 -1.93
C ARG A 106 16.07 8.63 -1.71
N LEU A 107 16.94 7.97 -0.98
CA LEU A 107 16.69 6.58 -0.58
C LEU A 107 15.43 6.52 0.30
N ALA A 108 14.53 5.61 -0.03
CA ALA A 108 13.30 5.37 0.74
C ALA A 108 13.60 4.75 2.10
N LEU A 109 12.84 5.15 3.11
CA LEU A 109 12.81 4.47 4.40
C LEU A 109 12.03 3.13 4.28
N PRO A 110 12.29 2.16 5.17
CA PRO A 110 11.52 0.92 5.21
C PRO A 110 10.01 1.19 5.31
N GLY A 111 9.22 0.62 4.39
CA GLY A 111 7.78 0.78 4.34
C GLY A 111 7.27 2.12 3.77
N GLU A 112 8.14 3.03 3.35
CA GLU A 112 7.76 4.39 2.94
C GLU A 112 6.83 4.42 1.71
N PHE A 113 6.99 3.54 0.73
CA PHE A 113 6.05 3.46 -0.40
C PHE A 113 4.63 3.14 0.06
N THR A 114 4.47 2.21 1.00
CA THR A 114 3.15 1.86 1.56
C THR A 114 2.61 2.98 2.44
N GLN A 115 3.47 3.67 3.18
CA GLN A 115 3.10 4.84 3.97
C GLN A 115 2.57 5.96 3.06
N ARG A 116 3.24 6.27 1.95
CA ARG A 116 2.77 7.24 0.96
C ARG A 116 1.45 6.82 0.31
N ALA A 117 1.31 5.55 -0.02
CA ALA A 117 0.07 5.00 -0.54
C ALA A 117 -1.10 5.20 0.43
N TYR A 118 -0.90 4.98 1.73
CA TYR A 118 -1.88 5.23 2.77
C TYR A 118 -2.20 6.74 2.90
N LEU A 119 -1.20 7.60 3.02
CA LEU A 119 -1.39 9.04 3.18
C LEU A 119 -2.06 9.70 1.97
N ASN A 120 -1.77 9.21 0.78
CA ASN A 120 -2.42 9.64 -0.46
C ASN A 120 -3.80 8.98 -0.67
N GLY A 121 -4.29 8.19 0.28
CA GLY A 121 -5.60 7.56 0.24
C GLY A 121 -5.74 6.46 -0.84
N SER A 122 -4.63 5.81 -1.23
CA SER A 122 -4.64 4.64 -2.11
C SER A 122 -5.18 3.40 -1.39
N MET A 123 -4.96 3.35 -0.09
CA MET A 123 -5.40 2.29 0.80
C MET A 123 -5.65 2.85 2.19
N ASP A 124 -6.41 2.16 3.02
CA ASP A 124 -6.57 2.47 4.43
C ASP A 124 -5.47 1.83 5.30
N LEU A 125 -5.47 2.15 6.61
CA LEU A 125 -4.43 1.68 7.51
C LEU A 125 -4.41 0.14 7.62
N ALA A 126 -5.58 -0.50 7.69
CA ALA A 126 -5.68 -1.95 7.78
C ALA A 126 -5.12 -2.63 6.52
N GLN A 127 -5.39 -2.05 5.35
CA GLN A 127 -4.83 -2.51 4.07
C GLN A 127 -3.31 -2.31 4.01
N ALA A 128 -2.80 -1.17 4.51
CA ALA A 128 -1.36 -0.89 4.55
C ALA A 128 -0.61 -1.88 5.46
N GLU A 129 -1.17 -2.24 6.61
CA GLU A 129 -0.62 -3.27 7.48
C GLU A 129 -0.66 -4.65 6.82
N ALA A 130 -1.75 -4.97 6.10
CA ALA A 130 -1.89 -6.23 5.40
C ALA A 130 -0.86 -6.45 4.29
N VAL A 131 -0.31 -5.38 3.69
CA VAL A 131 0.80 -5.50 2.71
C VAL A 131 2.02 -6.17 3.34
N ALA A 132 2.42 -5.74 4.53
CA ALA A 132 3.56 -6.33 5.24
C ALA A 132 3.29 -7.79 5.62
N ASP A 133 2.07 -8.08 6.10
CA ASP A 133 1.65 -9.42 6.45
C ASP A 133 1.62 -10.37 5.24
N LEU A 134 1.16 -9.86 4.10
CA LEU A 134 1.14 -10.63 2.85
C LEU A 134 2.55 -11.03 2.40
N ILE A 135 3.50 -10.07 2.45
CA ILE A 135 4.90 -10.32 2.11
C ILE A 135 5.54 -11.30 3.07
N ALA A 136 5.21 -11.22 4.37
CA ALA A 136 5.77 -12.09 5.41
C ALA A 136 5.05 -13.45 5.50
N SER A 137 3.98 -13.69 4.74
CA SER A 137 3.17 -14.90 4.84
C SER A 137 3.95 -16.14 4.36
N THR A 138 3.99 -17.17 5.21
CA THR A 138 4.68 -18.45 4.93
C THR A 138 3.73 -19.64 4.91
N SER A 139 2.42 -19.43 5.10
CA SER A 139 1.39 -20.48 5.09
C SER A 139 0.15 -20.03 4.33
N ALA A 140 -0.63 -20.98 3.81
CA ALA A 140 -1.88 -20.68 3.11
C ALA A 140 -2.88 -19.93 3.99
N GLY A 141 -2.96 -20.26 5.29
CA GLY A 141 -3.84 -19.56 6.24
C GLY A 141 -3.42 -18.11 6.47
N ALA A 142 -2.14 -17.84 6.69
CA ALA A 142 -1.61 -16.49 6.84
C ALA A 142 -1.82 -15.66 5.57
N HIS A 143 -1.57 -16.23 4.41
CA HIS A 143 -1.81 -15.60 3.11
C HIS A 143 -3.29 -15.25 2.92
N GLN A 144 -4.22 -16.19 3.19
CA GLN A 144 -5.65 -15.95 3.05
C GLN A 144 -6.15 -14.82 3.96
N LEU A 145 -5.65 -14.77 5.20
CA LEU A 145 -5.99 -13.72 6.16
C LEU A 145 -5.51 -12.35 5.68
N ALA A 146 -4.23 -12.24 5.29
CA ALA A 146 -3.66 -11.01 4.77
C ALA A 146 -4.37 -10.53 3.49
N MET A 147 -4.70 -11.45 2.57
CA MET A 147 -5.45 -11.12 1.36
C MET A 147 -6.86 -10.60 1.64
N ASN A 148 -7.57 -11.19 2.59
CA ASN A 148 -8.89 -10.70 2.99
C ASN A 148 -8.82 -9.28 3.57
N GLN A 149 -7.83 -9.02 4.42
CA GLN A 149 -7.58 -7.71 5.00
C GLN A 149 -7.18 -6.68 3.93
N MET A 150 -6.27 -7.05 3.02
CA MET A 150 -5.83 -6.19 1.92
C MET A 150 -6.98 -5.82 0.96
N ARG A 151 -7.97 -6.71 0.79
CA ARG A 151 -9.19 -6.45 -0.02
C ARG A 151 -10.24 -5.62 0.71
N GLY A 152 -9.95 -5.12 1.90
CA GLY A 152 -10.83 -4.23 2.65
C GLY A 152 -11.91 -4.94 3.47
N GLY A 153 -11.84 -6.26 3.68
CA GLY A 153 -12.87 -7.01 4.39
C GLY A 153 -13.22 -6.44 5.76
N VAL A 154 -12.21 -6.08 6.58
CA VAL A 154 -12.41 -5.44 7.88
C VAL A 154 -12.96 -4.02 7.75
N SER A 155 -12.39 -3.25 6.82
CA SER A 155 -12.77 -1.84 6.61
C SER A 155 -14.20 -1.70 6.07
N ASP A 156 -14.63 -2.62 5.21
CA ASP A 156 -15.98 -2.59 4.66
C ASP A 156 -17.03 -2.97 5.71
N GLU A 157 -16.73 -3.92 6.61
CA GLU A 157 -17.57 -4.23 7.76
C GLU A 157 -17.70 -3.03 8.71
N LEU A 158 -16.59 -2.38 9.04
CA LEU A 158 -16.59 -1.18 9.90
C LEU A 158 -17.34 -0.01 9.26
N LYS A 159 -17.21 0.20 7.93
CA LYS A 159 -17.96 1.22 7.21
C LYS A 159 -19.46 0.97 7.25
N LYS A 160 -19.91 -0.28 7.09
CA LYS A 160 -21.34 -0.65 7.22
C LYS A 160 -21.87 -0.33 8.61
N LEU A 161 -21.15 -0.76 9.67
CA LEU A 161 -21.55 -0.47 11.06
C LEU A 161 -21.59 1.04 11.32
N ARG A 162 -20.61 1.78 10.85
CA ARG A 162 -20.59 3.25 10.96
C ARG A 162 -21.79 3.90 10.27
N THR A 163 -22.13 3.45 9.07
CA THR A 163 -23.30 3.97 8.34
C THR A 163 -24.58 3.72 9.10
N GLN A 164 -24.80 2.49 9.56
CA GLN A 164 -25.97 2.13 10.38
C GLN A 164 -26.08 2.99 11.65
N LEU A 165 -24.95 3.27 12.31
CA LEU A 165 -24.92 4.11 13.50
C LEU A 165 -25.26 5.57 13.17
N LEU A 166 -24.73 6.10 12.08
CA LEU A 166 -25.03 7.47 11.64
C LEU A 166 -26.50 7.61 11.24
N ASP A 167 -27.07 6.65 10.51
CA ASP A 167 -28.48 6.66 10.12
C ASP A 167 -29.35 6.66 11.37
N PHE A 168 -29.01 5.86 12.39
CA PHE A 168 -29.73 5.83 13.66
C PHE A 168 -29.59 7.15 14.45
N THR A 169 -28.39 7.74 14.49
CA THR A 169 -28.13 9.05 15.12
C THR A 169 -28.99 10.14 14.48
N SER A 170 -29.11 10.14 13.14
CA SER A 170 -29.95 11.09 12.41
C SER A 170 -31.44 10.96 12.77
N LEU A 171 -31.92 9.74 13.04
CA LEU A 171 -33.31 9.53 13.51
C LEU A 171 -33.52 10.08 14.91
N ILE A 172 -32.52 9.97 15.81
CA ILE A 172 -32.59 10.55 17.17
C ILE A 172 -32.57 12.08 17.07
N GLU A 173 -31.74 12.66 16.23
CA GLU A 173 -31.69 14.12 16.04
C GLU A 173 -33.03 14.64 15.52
N LEU A 174 -33.63 13.93 14.57
CA LEU A 174 -34.95 14.28 14.04
C LEU A 174 -36.04 14.21 15.14
N GLU A 175 -36.02 13.17 16.00
CA GLU A 175 -36.93 13.03 17.12
C GLU A 175 -36.80 14.19 18.14
N LEU A 176 -35.56 14.64 18.38
CA LEU A 176 -35.30 15.78 19.27
C LEU A 176 -35.79 17.11 18.66
N ASP A 177 -35.64 17.31 17.37
CA ASP A 177 -36.10 18.52 16.66
C ASP A 177 -37.64 18.63 16.63
N PHE A 178 -38.35 17.49 16.59
CA PHE A 178 -39.80 17.41 16.58
C PHE A 178 -40.39 17.00 17.93
N GLY A 179 -39.61 17.10 19.02
CA GLY A 179 -39.99 16.64 20.37
C GLY A 179 -41.22 17.31 21.00
N GLU A 180 -41.83 18.33 20.37
CA GLU A 180 -43.12 18.91 20.73
C GLU A 180 -44.33 18.13 20.13
N GLU A 181 -44.08 17.27 19.16
CA GLU A 181 -45.07 16.45 18.49
C GLU A 181 -44.86 14.99 18.93
N ASP A 182 -45.59 14.35 19.76
CA ASP A 182 -45.49 12.96 20.23
C ASP A 182 -45.20 11.91 19.12
N VAL A 183 -44.05 12.07 18.42
CA VAL A 183 -43.61 11.23 17.28
C VAL A 183 -42.30 10.51 17.66
N GLU A 184 -42.33 9.21 17.79
CA GLU A 184 -41.14 8.36 17.94
C GLU A 184 -40.60 8.01 16.54
N PHE A 185 -39.45 8.59 16.12
CA PHE A 185 -38.76 8.23 14.89
C PHE A 185 -37.69 7.15 15.12
N ALA A 186 -37.13 7.08 16.32
CA ALA A 186 -36.06 6.16 16.70
C ALA A 186 -36.56 5.08 17.67
N ASP A 187 -36.76 3.86 17.17
CA ASP A 187 -37.13 2.71 18.00
C ASP A 187 -35.93 2.28 18.87
N ARG A 188 -36.09 2.40 20.19
CA ARG A 188 -35.07 2.00 21.18
C ARG A 188 -34.71 0.51 21.11
N THR A 189 -35.61 -0.33 20.62
CA THR A 189 -35.38 -1.76 20.40
C THR A 189 -34.40 -1.95 19.25
N GLN A 190 -34.55 -1.16 18.18
CA GLN A 190 -33.63 -1.18 17.04
C GLN A 190 -32.23 -0.70 17.43
N LEU A 191 -32.12 0.33 18.29
CA LEU A 191 -30.83 0.77 18.83
C LEU A 191 -30.14 -0.34 19.62
N SER A 192 -30.88 -1.00 20.51
CA SER A 192 -30.33 -2.08 21.32
C SER A 192 -29.86 -3.27 20.47
N ALA A 193 -30.64 -3.60 19.44
CA ALA A 193 -30.27 -4.64 18.48
C ALA A 193 -29.01 -4.26 17.67
N LEU A 194 -28.93 -3.01 17.19
CA LEU A 194 -27.74 -2.48 16.47
C LEU A 194 -26.49 -2.52 17.34
N ILE A 195 -26.58 -2.07 18.60
CA ILE A 195 -25.45 -2.12 19.56
C ILE A 195 -25.00 -3.57 19.79
N SER A 196 -25.94 -4.50 19.94
CA SER A 196 -25.64 -5.92 20.14
C SER A 196 -24.96 -6.52 18.90
N GLU A 197 -25.43 -6.18 17.70
CA GLU A 197 -24.79 -6.59 16.44
C GLU A 197 -23.37 -6.04 16.32
N MET A 198 -23.17 -4.76 16.66
CA MET A 198 -21.84 -4.13 16.66
C MET A 198 -20.90 -4.82 17.64
N GLN A 199 -21.35 -5.11 18.86
CA GLN A 199 -20.56 -5.81 19.87
C GLN A 199 -20.15 -7.22 19.40
N GLN A 200 -21.06 -7.96 18.79
CA GLN A 200 -20.77 -9.29 18.26
C GLN A 200 -19.78 -9.25 17.12
N LYS A 201 -19.93 -8.32 16.17
CA LYS A 201 -19.01 -8.16 15.05
C LYS A 201 -17.62 -7.72 15.50
N LEU A 202 -17.53 -6.73 16.41
CA LEU A 202 -16.25 -6.29 16.97
C LEU A 202 -15.59 -7.44 17.76
N GLY A 203 -16.33 -8.21 18.53
CA GLY A 203 -15.83 -9.40 19.22
C GLY A 203 -15.22 -10.40 18.22
N SER A 204 -15.93 -10.74 17.15
CA SER A 204 -15.43 -11.68 16.13
C SER A 204 -14.19 -11.16 15.41
N LEU A 205 -14.08 -9.85 15.18
CA LEU A 205 -12.87 -9.23 14.62
C LEU A 205 -11.70 -9.35 15.59
N ILE A 206 -11.88 -9.05 16.88
CA ILE A 206 -10.84 -9.18 17.91
C ILE A 206 -10.35 -10.63 18.00
N ASP A 207 -11.27 -11.61 18.01
CA ASP A 207 -10.93 -13.02 18.05
C ASP A 207 -10.14 -13.45 16.80
N SER A 208 -10.53 -12.97 15.63
CA SER A 208 -9.83 -13.26 14.37
C SER A 208 -8.41 -12.68 14.35
N PHE A 209 -8.19 -11.47 14.90
CA PHE A 209 -6.86 -10.89 15.08
C PHE A 209 -6.01 -11.68 16.07
N THR A 210 -6.61 -12.17 17.16
CA THR A 210 -5.92 -12.98 18.16
C THR A 210 -5.44 -14.30 17.55
N LEU A 211 -6.30 -14.97 16.79
CA LEU A 211 -5.98 -16.20 16.08
C LEU A 211 -4.90 -15.96 14.99
N GLY A 212 -5.04 -14.88 14.21
CA GLY A 212 -4.07 -14.50 13.21
C GLY A 212 -2.68 -14.24 13.80
N ASN A 213 -2.60 -13.55 14.94
CA ASN A 213 -1.36 -13.30 15.67
C ASN A 213 -0.75 -14.58 16.27
N ALA A 214 -1.58 -15.53 16.70
CA ALA A 214 -1.10 -16.84 17.17
C ALA A 214 -0.45 -17.62 16.03
N ILE A 215 -1.09 -17.67 14.85
CA ILE A 215 -0.54 -18.31 13.64
C ILE A 215 0.79 -17.66 13.24
N LYS A 216 0.89 -16.33 13.28
CA LYS A 216 2.14 -15.59 12.98
C LYS A 216 3.28 -15.92 13.96
N ARG A 217 2.98 -16.13 15.26
CA ARG A 217 3.98 -16.47 16.29
C ARG A 217 4.47 -17.90 16.19
N GLU A 218 3.61 -18.86 15.91
CA GLU A 218 4.01 -20.27 15.75
C GLU A 218 4.95 -20.50 14.57
N VAL A 219 4.72 -19.82 13.45
CA VAL A 219 5.61 -19.90 12.28
C VAL A 219 7.00 -19.31 12.57
N LYS A 220 7.09 -18.25 13.38
CA LYS A 220 8.41 -17.70 13.79
C LYS A 220 9.17 -18.63 14.71
N SER A 221 8.50 -19.37 15.60
CA SER A 221 9.16 -20.30 16.52
C SER A 221 9.65 -21.57 15.82
N SER A 222 8.95 -22.07 14.82
CA SER A 222 9.36 -23.25 14.06
C SER A 222 10.56 -23.03 13.14
N ASN A 223 10.82 -21.79 12.71
CA ASN A 223 11.99 -21.45 11.91
C ASN A 223 13.26 -21.23 12.77
N CYS A 224 13.11 -20.98 14.07
CA CYS A 224 14.26 -20.81 14.99
C CYS A 224 14.87 -22.16 15.43
N VAL A 225 14.19 -23.28 15.19
CA VAL A 225 14.63 -24.63 15.61
C VAL A 225 15.36 -25.39 14.47
N ARG A 226 15.51 -24.80 13.29
CA ARG A 226 16.16 -25.39 12.12
C ARG A 226 17.43 -24.66 11.65
N SER A 227 18.11 -23.95 12.55
CA SER A 227 19.45 -23.38 12.28
C SER A 227 20.50 -23.99 13.19
#